data_4e784960b42e7770975dfecb01c536c6
#
_entry.id   4e784960b42e7770975dfecb01c536c6
#
_cell.length_a   1.000
_cell.length_b   1.000
_cell.length_c   1.000
_cell.angle_alpha   90.00
_cell.angle_beta   90.00
_cell.angle_gamma   90.00
#
_symmetry.space_group_name_H-M   'P 1'
#
loop_
_entity.id
_entity.type
_entity.pdbx_description
1 polymer ?
#
loop_
_entity_poly.entity_id
_entity_poly.type
_entity_poly.pdbx_seq_one_letter_code
_entity_poly.pdbx_strand_id
1 'polypeptide(L)'
;MNISIKLTGPDEAYIIKNMYPLYLHDLSGHYGLVEGHLPNRHGIFEDTDEYRTLADQYDVQNIWWDKPGILYPFLIQADAMPAGFALIATPPHCAQGVDYFVNDFFLLQPFRGKGIAEKAAVNVFEQFRGEWELFTNPAAKNITGQKFWRKTVSRYTQGRYSERTGETFDGNKLAFRFDNRGLQPL
;
A
#
# COMPACT_ATOMS: atom_id res chain seq x y z
N MET A 1 -2.56 -1.49 -22.57
CA MET A 1 -2.76 -0.68 -21.35
C MET A 1 -1.39 -0.32 -20.80
N ASN A 2 -1.08 0.96 -20.81
CA ASN A 2 0.16 1.51 -20.26
C ASN A 2 -0.02 1.71 -18.74
N ILE A 3 0.88 1.15 -17.93
CA ILE A 3 0.84 1.28 -16.48
C ILE A 3 2.00 2.17 -16.06
N SER A 4 1.68 3.27 -15.40
CA SER A 4 2.63 4.21 -14.85
C SER A 4 2.36 4.48 -13.37
N ILE A 5 3.38 4.96 -12.69
CA ILE A 5 3.26 5.53 -11.36
C ILE A 5 3.72 6.98 -11.40
N LYS A 6 3.09 7.81 -10.61
CA LYS A 6 3.40 9.23 -10.50
C LYS A 6 3.49 9.61 -9.03
N LEU A 7 4.62 10.14 -8.59
CA LEU A 7 4.72 10.78 -7.28
C LEU A 7 3.83 12.02 -7.29
N THR A 8 2.85 12.07 -6.38
CA THR A 8 1.89 13.19 -6.31
C THR A 8 2.41 14.30 -5.39
N GLY A 9 2.20 15.52 -5.82
CA GLY A 9 2.36 16.70 -4.97
C GLY A 9 1.08 17.03 -4.17
N PRO A 10 1.12 18.04 -3.30
CA PRO A 10 -0.04 18.49 -2.53
C PRO A 10 -1.25 18.84 -3.41
N ASP A 11 -1.01 19.42 -4.59
CA ASP A 11 -2.08 19.81 -5.53
C ASP A 11 -2.86 18.62 -6.11
N GLU A 12 -2.28 17.42 -6.07
CA GLU A 12 -2.89 16.18 -6.56
C GLU A 12 -3.27 15.20 -5.43
N ALA A 13 -3.00 15.57 -4.18
CA ALA A 13 -3.28 14.74 -3.00
C ALA A 13 -4.74 14.25 -2.97
N TYR A 14 -5.67 15.09 -3.42
CA TYR A 14 -7.10 14.80 -3.44
C TYR A 14 -7.44 13.51 -4.21
N ILE A 15 -6.65 13.14 -5.24
CA ILE A 15 -6.92 11.94 -6.05
C ILE A 15 -6.74 10.68 -5.19
N ILE A 16 -5.66 10.60 -4.43
CA ILE A 16 -5.40 9.48 -3.52
C ILE A 16 -6.38 9.50 -2.34
N LYS A 17 -6.61 10.69 -1.76
CA LYS A 17 -7.54 10.87 -0.64
C LYS A 17 -8.97 10.43 -0.98
N ASN A 18 -9.43 10.68 -2.21
CA ASN A 18 -10.72 10.20 -2.70
C ASN A 18 -10.82 8.66 -2.78
N MET A 19 -9.70 7.97 -3.00
CA MET A 19 -9.64 6.51 -3.07
C MET A 19 -9.42 5.84 -1.70
N TYR A 20 -8.91 6.58 -0.72
CA TYR A 20 -8.52 6.01 0.57
C TYR A 20 -9.68 5.38 1.34
N PRO A 21 -10.89 5.97 1.41
CA PRO A 21 -12.05 5.31 2.03
C PRO A 21 -12.44 3.98 1.36
N LEU A 22 -12.23 3.88 0.04
CA LEU A 22 -12.49 2.64 -0.71
C LEU A 22 -11.47 1.55 -0.35
N TYR A 23 -10.22 1.94 -0.12
CA TYR A 23 -9.18 1.05 0.39
C TYR A 23 -9.53 0.52 1.78
N LEU A 24 -9.94 1.38 2.71
CA LEU A 24 -10.33 0.98 4.06
C LEU A 24 -11.54 0.04 4.04
N HIS A 25 -12.52 0.31 3.16
CA HIS A 25 -13.65 -0.60 2.95
C HIS A 25 -13.20 -1.99 2.47
N ASP A 26 -12.31 -2.06 1.47
CA ASP A 26 -11.78 -3.34 0.99
C ASP A 26 -10.99 -4.07 2.09
N LEU A 27 -10.19 -3.35 2.84
CA LEU A 27 -9.37 -3.87 3.93
C LEU A 27 -10.24 -4.49 5.03
N SER A 28 -11.35 -3.84 5.39
CA SER A 28 -12.30 -4.35 6.40
C SER A 28 -12.86 -5.73 6.06
N GLY A 29 -13.01 -6.03 4.78
CA GLY A 29 -13.46 -7.34 4.30
C GLY A 29 -12.49 -8.49 4.65
N HIS A 30 -11.22 -8.21 4.85
CA HIS A 30 -10.20 -9.21 5.25
C HIS A 30 -10.20 -9.47 6.76
N TYR A 31 -10.50 -8.45 7.56
CA TYR A 31 -10.50 -8.56 9.02
C TYR A 31 -11.85 -9.04 9.58
N GLY A 32 -12.96 -8.71 8.92
CA GLY A 32 -14.30 -9.04 9.39
C GLY A 32 -14.75 -8.12 10.53
N LEU A 33 -15.59 -8.63 11.42
CA LEU A 33 -16.17 -7.86 12.53
C LEU A 33 -15.17 -7.73 13.69
N VAL A 34 -14.08 -7.00 13.46
CA VAL A 34 -13.01 -6.78 14.43
C VAL A 34 -12.91 -5.27 14.68
N GLU A 35 -12.77 -4.88 15.95
CA GLU A 35 -12.53 -3.51 16.37
C GLU A 35 -11.32 -2.91 15.61
N GLY A 36 -11.40 -1.64 15.25
CA GLY A 36 -10.38 -0.98 14.41
C GLY A 36 -10.53 -1.20 12.90
N HIS A 37 -11.45 -2.07 12.47
CA HIS A 37 -11.72 -2.34 11.06
C HIS A 37 -13.20 -2.21 10.70
N LEU A 38 -14.00 -1.72 11.64
CA LEU A 38 -15.41 -1.41 11.44
C LEU A 38 -15.61 0.09 11.22
N PRO A 39 -16.65 0.48 10.51
CA PRO A 39 -17.01 1.88 10.48
C PRO A 39 -17.51 2.33 11.86
N ASN A 40 -17.27 3.59 12.20
CA ASN A 40 -17.87 4.22 13.37
C ASN A 40 -19.39 4.36 13.17
N ARG A 41 -20.12 4.91 14.17
CA ARG A 41 -21.59 5.08 14.10
C ARG A 41 -22.09 5.99 12.96
N HIS A 42 -21.18 6.72 12.30
CA HIS A 42 -21.50 7.60 11.17
C HIS A 42 -21.16 6.95 9.81
N GLY A 43 -20.69 5.68 9.80
CA GLY A 43 -20.33 4.95 8.59
C GLY A 43 -18.94 5.32 8.04
N ILE A 44 -18.11 5.97 8.82
CA ILE A 44 -16.73 6.34 8.47
C ILE A 44 -15.77 5.30 9.05
N PHE A 45 -14.82 4.80 8.25
CA PHE A 45 -13.80 3.87 8.70
C PHE A 45 -12.69 4.59 9.48
N GLU A 46 -13.00 4.93 10.73
CA GLU A 46 -12.12 5.57 11.70
C GLU A 46 -12.48 5.10 13.11
N ASP A 47 -11.50 5.02 13.98
CA ASP A 47 -11.65 4.48 15.34
C ASP A 47 -12.37 5.44 16.31
N THR A 48 -12.75 6.63 15.86
CA THR A 48 -13.43 7.64 16.69
C THR A 48 -14.72 8.11 16.05
N ASP A 49 -15.71 8.44 16.90
CA ASP A 49 -16.98 9.03 16.47
C ASP A 49 -16.90 10.55 16.18
N GLU A 50 -15.72 11.14 16.27
CA GLU A 50 -15.50 12.55 15.90
C GLU A 50 -15.64 12.78 14.41
N TYR A 51 -15.26 11.79 13.59
CA TYR A 51 -15.42 11.83 12.13
C TYR A 51 -16.84 11.47 11.73
N ARG A 52 -17.59 12.44 11.23
CA ARG A 52 -19.00 12.30 10.85
C ARG A 52 -19.24 12.24 9.34
N THR A 53 -18.28 12.74 8.56
CA THR A 53 -18.36 12.81 7.10
C THR A 53 -17.03 12.41 6.48
N LEU A 54 -17.04 12.05 5.20
CA LEU A 54 -15.79 11.80 4.46
C LEU A 54 -14.91 13.06 4.40
N ALA A 55 -15.49 14.25 4.51
CA ALA A 55 -14.73 15.50 4.59
C ALA A 55 -13.89 15.59 5.87
N ASP A 56 -14.41 15.10 7.00
CA ASP A 56 -13.65 15.08 8.26
C ASP A 56 -12.48 14.11 8.17
N GLN A 57 -12.67 12.97 7.49
CA GLN A 57 -11.61 11.97 7.26
C GLN A 57 -10.55 12.43 6.26
N TYR A 58 -10.88 13.38 5.40
CA TYR A 58 -10.06 13.75 4.26
C TYR A 58 -8.63 14.20 4.64
N ASP A 59 -8.47 14.87 5.76
CA ASP A 59 -7.19 15.43 6.19
C ASP A 59 -6.30 14.45 6.99
N VAL A 60 -6.83 13.28 7.37
CA VAL A 60 -6.05 12.23 8.06
C VAL A 60 -4.82 11.82 7.25
N GLN A 61 -4.93 11.87 5.93
CA GLN A 61 -3.85 11.47 5.01
C GLN A 61 -2.86 12.60 4.67
N ASN A 62 -3.01 13.80 5.20
CA ASN A 62 -2.13 14.95 4.89
C ASN A 62 -0.66 14.67 5.16
N ILE A 63 -0.34 13.86 6.17
CA ILE A 63 1.03 13.49 6.54
C ILE A 63 1.86 13.02 5.34
N TRP A 64 1.25 12.38 4.32
CA TRP A 64 1.94 11.86 3.15
C TRP A 64 2.53 12.97 2.27
N TRP A 65 1.96 14.16 2.31
CA TRP A 65 2.45 15.33 1.56
C TRP A 65 3.17 16.35 2.44
N ASP A 66 3.03 16.24 3.78
CA ASP A 66 3.71 17.12 4.73
C ASP A 66 5.18 16.73 4.95
N LYS A 67 5.59 15.54 4.52
CA LYS A 67 6.96 15.01 4.70
C LYS A 67 7.61 14.59 3.38
N PRO A 68 7.81 15.52 2.43
CA PRO A 68 8.45 15.21 1.17
C PRO A 68 9.89 14.69 1.38
N GLY A 69 10.28 13.67 0.61
CA GLY A 69 11.58 13.02 0.74
C GLY A 69 11.67 11.95 1.84
N ILE A 70 10.60 11.78 2.65
CA ILE A 70 10.47 10.73 3.66
C ILE A 70 9.27 9.84 3.37
N LEU A 71 8.16 10.44 2.96
CA LEU A 71 6.94 9.76 2.56
C LEU A 71 6.66 10.01 1.09
N TYR A 72 6.35 8.95 0.35
CA TYR A 72 6.21 8.97 -1.10
C TYR A 72 4.84 8.43 -1.53
N PRO A 73 3.85 9.32 -1.74
CA PRO A 73 2.52 8.96 -2.22
C PRO A 73 2.51 8.82 -3.74
N PHE A 74 2.56 7.59 -4.24
CA PHE A 74 2.48 7.32 -5.67
C PHE A 74 1.04 7.05 -6.11
N LEU A 75 0.60 7.78 -7.13
CA LEU A 75 -0.61 7.48 -7.89
C LEU A 75 -0.29 6.41 -8.93
N ILE A 76 -1.05 5.32 -8.93
CA ILE A 76 -1.00 4.30 -9.98
C ILE A 76 -1.99 4.68 -11.08
N GLN A 77 -1.53 4.71 -12.32
CA GLN A 77 -2.35 5.06 -13.48
C GLN A 77 -2.34 3.92 -14.51
N ALA A 78 -3.49 3.74 -15.15
CA ALA A 78 -3.68 2.84 -16.30
C ALA A 78 -4.24 3.66 -17.47
N ASP A 79 -3.47 3.80 -18.55
CA ASP A 79 -3.77 4.70 -19.69
C ASP A 79 -4.14 6.11 -19.22
N ALA A 80 -3.32 6.68 -18.30
CA ALA A 80 -3.49 7.98 -17.66
C ALA A 80 -4.71 8.10 -16.70
N MET A 81 -5.53 7.08 -16.53
CA MET A 81 -6.64 7.08 -15.58
C MET A 81 -6.14 6.66 -14.18
N PRO A 82 -6.59 7.33 -13.10
CA PRO A 82 -6.35 6.87 -11.74
C PRO A 82 -6.84 5.43 -11.54
N ALA A 83 -5.94 4.53 -11.21
CA ALA A 83 -6.23 3.11 -11.04
C ALA A 83 -6.03 2.63 -9.59
N GLY A 84 -5.30 3.38 -8.79
CA GLY A 84 -4.97 3.05 -7.41
C GLY A 84 -3.85 3.91 -6.87
N PHE A 85 -3.24 3.48 -5.77
CA PHE A 85 -2.11 4.18 -5.17
C PHE A 85 -1.14 3.22 -4.45
N ALA A 86 0.07 3.68 -4.22
CA ALA A 86 1.05 3.07 -3.33
C ALA A 86 1.64 4.14 -2.42
N LEU A 87 1.64 3.90 -1.12
CA LEU A 87 2.20 4.79 -0.12
C LEU A 87 3.48 4.15 0.42
N ILE A 88 4.62 4.80 0.16
CA ILE A 88 5.93 4.28 0.53
C ILE A 88 6.54 5.15 1.63
N ALA A 89 6.93 4.52 2.73
CA ALA A 89 7.56 5.18 3.85
C ALA A 89 9.05 4.82 3.93
N THR A 90 9.83 5.77 4.46
CA THR A 90 11.25 5.58 4.78
C THR A 90 11.50 5.89 6.27
N PRO A 91 12.71 5.66 6.82
CA PRO A 91 12.99 6.03 8.18
C PRO A 91 12.65 7.50 8.51
N PRO A 92 12.06 7.78 9.66
CA PRO A 92 11.79 6.89 10.79
C PRO A 92 10.44 6.14 10.76
N HIS A 93 9.72 6.15 9.63
CA HIS A 93 8.37 5.58 9.48
C HIS A 93 8.37 4.11 9.00
N CYS A 94 9.45 3.39 9.20
CA CYS A 94 9.59 1.96 8.92
C CYS A 94 10.45 1.26 9.97
N ALA A 95 10.56 -0.06 9.90
CA ALA A 95 11.34 -0.84 10.84
C ALA A 95 12.86 -0.55 10.70
N GLN A 96 13.61 -0.79 11.76
CA GLN A 96 15.06 -0.65 11.73
C GLN A 96 15.69 -1.56 10.67
N GLY A 97 16.61 -1.00 9.88
CA GLY A 97 17.29 -1.70 8.79
C GLY A 97 16.45 -1.89 7.55
N VAL A 98 15.32 -1.21 7.44
CA VAL A 98 14.50 -1.08 6.23
C VAL A 98 14.72 0.32 5.67
N ASP A 99 15.01 0.40 4.37
CA ASP A 99 15.14 1.67 3.66
C ASP A 99 13.79 2.15 3.12
N TYR A 100 12.97 1.21 2.62
CA TYR A 100 11.67 1.48 1.99
C TYR A 100 10.62 0.49 2.46
N PHE A 101 9.51 1.01 2.96
CA PHE A 101 8.37 0.23 3.43
C PHE A 101 7.13 0.53 2.58
N VAL A 102 6.52 -0.51 2.02
CA VAL A 102 5.21 -0.39 1.37
C VAL A 102 4.14 -0.35 2.46
N ASN A 103 3.73 0.84 2.85
CA ASN A 103 2.71 1.06 3.88
C ASN A 103 1.34 0.63 3.37
N ASP A 104 0.94 1.18 2.21
CA ASP A 104 -0.32 0.86 1.57
C ASP A 104 -0.11 0.59 0.08
N PHE A 105 -0.87 -0.35 -0.47
CA PHE A 105 -0.93 -0.63 -1.89
C PHE A 105 -2.35 -1.02 -2.28
N PHE A 106 -2.97 -0.22 -3.12
CA PHE A 106 -4.37 -0.38 -3.47
C PHE A 106 -4.62 -0.23 -4.97
N LEU A 107 -5.48 -1.06 -5.52
CA LEU A 107 -6.06 -0.90 -6.85
C LEU A 107 -7.59 -0.92 -6.76
N LEU A 108 -8.22 -0.02 -7.47
CA LEU A 108 -9.66 -0.02 -7.71
C LEU A 108 -10.08 -1.33 -8.40
N GLN A 109 -11.22 -1.87 -8.03
CA GLN A 109 -11.71 -3.18 -8.52
C GLN A 109 -11.68 -3.34 -10.05
N PRO A 110 -12.09 -2.35 -10.89
CA PRO A 110 -12.07 -2.50 -12.35
C PRO A 110 -10.69 -2.79 -12.94
N PHE A 111 -9.61 -2.47 -12.21
CA PHE A 111 -8.22 -2.65 -12.65
C PHE A 111 -7.57 -3.94 -12.12
N ARG A 112 -8.26 -4.73 -11.29
CA ARG A 112 -7.74 -5.99 -10.74
C ARG A 112 -7.80 -7.14 -11.73
N GLY A 113 -6.97 -8.16 -11.52
CA GLY A 113 -6.97 -9.39 -12.32
C GLY A 113 -6.35 -9.27 -13.72
N LYS A 114 -5.77 -8.11 -14.08
CA LYS A 114 -5.24 -7.81 -15.42
C LYS A 114 -3.71 -7.65 -15.47
N GLY A 115 -3.00 -8.07 -14.42
CA GLY A 115 -1.54 -7.89 -14.28
C GLY A 115 -1.10 -6.45 -13.94
N ILE A 116 -2.04 -5.52 -13.77
CA ILE A 116 -1.76 -4.11 -13.47
C ILE A 116 -1.05 -3.97 -12.13
N ALA A 117 -1.54 -4.66 -11.10
CA ALA A 117 -0.94 -4.62 -9.76
C ALA A 117 0.53 -5.04 -9.76
N GLU A 118 0.87 -6.13 -10.47
CA GLU A 118 2.26 -6.63 -10.57
C GLU A 118 3.16 -5.59 -11.24
N LYS A 119 2.73 -5.02 -12.37
CA LYS A 119 3.48 -3.97 -13.06
C LYS A 119 3.65 -2.72 -12.20
N ALA A 120 2.59 -2.28 -11.53
CA ALA A 120 2.62 -1.11 -10.65
C ALA A 120 3.58 -1.32 -9.47
N ALA A 121 3.53 -2.49 -8.81
CA ALA A 121 4.44 -2.81 -7.71
C ALA A 121 5.91 -2.83 -8.17
N VAL A 122 6.19 -3.44 -9.32
CA VAL A 122 7.55 -3.42 -9.90
C VAL A 122 7.99 -2.00 -10.21
N ASN A 123 7.14 -1.18 -10.83
CA ASN A 123 7.45 0.22 -11.11
C ASN A 123 7.76 1.00 -9.81
N VAL A 124 7.06 0.71 -8.71
CA VAL A 124 7.35 1.31 -7.39
C VAL A 124 8.71 0.86 -6.87
N PHE A 125 9.02 -0.45 -6.90
CA PHE A 125 10.30 -0.97 -6.44
C PHE A 125 11.49 -0.41 -7.24
N GLU A 126 11.29 -0.12 -8.52
CA GLU A 126 12.33 0.45 -9.40
C GLU A 126 12.61 1.94 -9.11
N GLN A 127 11.77 2.64 -8.32
CA GLN A 127 12.02 4.04 -7.97
C GLN A 127 13.22 4.21 -7.04
N PHE A 128 13.53 3.20 -6.24
CA PHE A 128 14.56 3.28 -5.21
C PHE A 128 15.37 2.00 -5.14
N ARG A 129 16.62 2.11 -4.66
CA ARG A 129 17.51 0.96 -4.42
C ARG A 129 17.81 0.84 -2.93
N GLY A 130 17.51 -0.30 -2.33
CA GLY A 130 17.71 -0.52 -0.90
C GLY A 130 17.01 -1.76 -0.37
N GLU A 131 16.93 -1.83 0.94
CA GLU A 131 16.21 -2.85 1.68
C GLU A 131 14.72 -2.51 1.76
N TRP A 132 13.90 -3.36 1.16
CA TRP A 132 12.44 -3.22 1.10
C TRP A 132 11.75 -4.14 2.09
N GLU A 133 10.68 -3.66 2.69
CA GLU A 133 9.74 -4.48 3.45
C GLU A 133 8.30 -4.13 3.07
N LEU A 134 7.43 -5.13 3.12
CA LEU A 134 5.99 -4.95 3.00
C LEU A 134 5.24 -5.97 3.85
N PHE A 135 4.05 -5.60 4.27
CA PHE A 135 3.16 -6.45 5.04
C PHE A 135 1.87 -6.76 4.29
N THR A 136 1.29 -7.92 4.59
CA THR A 136 -0.10 -8.24 4.21
C THR A 136 -0.78 -9.05 5.30
N ASN A 137 -2.10 -9.00 5.34
CA ASN A 137 -2.88 -9.74 6.31
C ASN A 137 -2.69 -11.26 6.10
N PRO A 138 -2.31 -12.03 7.15
CA PRO A 138 -2.09 -13.46 7.06
C PRO A 138 -3.38 -14.29 7.06
N ALA A 139 -4.55 -13.70 7.30
CA ALA A 139 -5.82 -14.41 7.37
C ALA A 139 -6.19 -15.12 6.06
N ALA A 140 -6.90 -16.24 6.16
CA ALA A 140 -7.35 -17.02 5.02
C ALA A 140 -8.22 -16.22 4.03
N LYS A 141 -8.98 -15.23 4.51
CA LYS A 141 -9.77 -14.33 3.67
C LYS A 141 -8.92 -13.49 2.72
N ASN A 142 -7.64 -13.25 3.04
CA ASN A 142 -6.69 -12.50 2.22
C ASN A 142 -5.79 -13.39 1.36
N ILE A 143 -6.14 -14.63 1.08
CA ILE A 143 -5.29 -15.55 0.31
C ILE A 143 -4.90 -15.00 -1.07
N THR A 144 -5.77 -14.20 -1.69
CA THR A 144 -5.50 -13.56 -2.98
C THR A 144 -4.37 -12.53 -2.87
N GLY A 145 -4.40 -11.68 -1.85
CA GLY A 145 -3.33 -10.70 -1.57
C GLY A 145 -2.00 -11.38 -1.24
N GLN A 146 -2.04 -12.44 -0.42
CA GLN A 146 -0.84 -13.24 -0.10
C GLN A 146 -0.21 -13.86 -1.35
N LYS A 147 -1.02 -14.49 -2.22
CA LYS A 147 -0.55 -15.07 -3.50
C LYS A 147 -0.01 -14.00 -4.43
N PHE A 148 -0.66 -12.85 -4.48
CA PHE A 148 -0.20 -11.71 -5.28
C PHE A 148 1.21 -11.27 -4.85
N TRP A 149 1.43 -11.02 -3.56
CA TRP A 149 2.72 -10.57 -3.07
C TRP A 149 3.82 -11.63 -3.24
N ARG A 150 3.55 -12.89 -2.91
CA ARG A 150 4.51 -13.98 -3.14
C ARG A 150 4.96 -14.07 -4.60
N LYS A 151 3.99 -14.04 -5.52
CA LYS A 151 4.29 -14.07 -6.95
C LYS A 151 5.11 -12.85 -7.39
N THR A 152 4.66 -11.64 -7.00
CA THR A 152 5.27 -10.39 -7.44
C THR A 152 6.70 -10.26 -6.90
N VAL A 153 6.88 -10.44 -5.60
CA VAL A 153 8.20 -10.35 -4.95
C VAL A 153 9.13 -11.45 -5.46
N SER A 154 8.66 -12.71 -5.54
CA SER A 154 9.47 -13.81 -6.03
C SER A 154 9.96 -13.59 -7.47
N ARG A 155 9.11 -13.10 -8.35
CA ARG A 155 9.49 -12.81 -9.75
C ARG A 155 10.47 -11.65 -9.84
N TYR A 156 10.16 -10.55 -9.16
CA TYR A 156 11.00 -9.35 -9.15
C TYR A 156 12.40 -9.64 -8.60
N THR A 157 12.49 -10.37 -7.50
CA THR A 157 13.76 -10.67 -6.83
C THR A 157 14.47 -11.93 -7.35
N GLN A 158 13.85 -12.65 -8.30
CA GLN A 158 14.30 -13.96 -8.76
C GLN A 158 14.44 -14.96 -7.59
N GLY A 159 13.48 -14.91 -6.66
CA GLY A 159 13.44 -15.75 -5.46
C GLY A 159 14.35 -15.29 -4.30
N ARG A 160 15.05 -14.15 -4.44
CA ARG A 160 15.93 -13.60 -3.39
C ARG A 160 15.16 -12.70 -2.44
N TYR A 161 14.33 -13.28 -1.60
CA TYR A 161 13.56 -12.59 -0.57
C TYR A 161 13.37 -13.49 0.65
N SER A 162 12.97 -12.90 1.76
CA SER A 162 12.51 -13.63 2.94
C SER A 162 11.01 -13.40 3.15
N GLU A 163 10.35 -14.40 3.69
CA GLU A 163 8.94 -14.37 4.06
C GLU A 163 8.80 -14.86 5.51
N ARG A 164 8.08 -14.14 6.34
CA ARG A 164 7.78 -14.55 7.71
C ARG A 164 6.38 -14.13 8.12
N THR A 165 5.72 -14.94 8.93
CA THR A 165 4.50 -14.55 9.65
C THR A 165 4.87 -14.31 11.10
N GLY A 166 4.38 -13.24 11.69
CA GLY A 166 4.63 -12.92 13.10
C GLY A 166 4.28 -11.48 13.44
N GLU A 167 4.57 -11.13 14.69
CA GLU A 167 4.35 -9.78 15.20
C GLU A 167 5.27 -8.76 14.49
N THR A 168 4.66 -7.64 14.15
CA THR A 168 5.29 -6.46 13.55
C THR A 168 4.85 -5.21 14.32
N PHE A 169 5.33 -4.04 13.94
CA PHE A 169 4.84 -2.78 14.51
C PHE A 169 3.36 -2.49 14.18
N ASP A 170 2.79 -3.21 13.19
CA ASP A 170 1.39 -3.12 12.77
C ASP A 170 0.61 -4.43 13.09
N GLY A 171 0.95 -5.10 14.19
CA GLY A 171 0.35 -6.35 14.64
C GLY A 171 0.85 -7.59 13.87
N ASN A 172 0.09 -8.70 13.96
CA ASN A 172 0.48 -9.96 13.31
C ASN A 172 0.28 -9.89 11.79
N LYS A 173 1.36 -9.98 11.03
CA LYS A 173 1.39 -9.84 9.58
C LYS A 173 2.18 -10.96 8.90
N LEU A 174 1.90 -11.16 7.62
CA LEU A 174 2.79 -11.83 6.69
C LEU A 174 3.70 -10.77 6.07
N ALA A 175 4.98 -10.80 6.43
CA ALA A 175 5.98 -9.85 6.01
C ALA A 175 6.87 -10.43 4.90
N PHE A 176 7.17 -9.62 3.90
CA PHE A 176 8.14 -9.90 2.84
C PHE A 176 9.27 -8.89 2.93
N ARG A 177 10.51 -9.36 2.83
CA ARG A 177 11.69 -8.50 2.87
C ARG A 177 12.70 -8.89 1.79
N PHE A 178 13.27 -7.89 1.09
CA PHE A 178 14.25 -8.10 0.02
C PHE A 178 15.11 -6.86 -0.21
N ASP A 179 16.32 -7.09 -0.73
CA ASP A 179 17.23 -6.03 -1.19
C ASP A 179 17.26 -6.01 -2.73
N ASN A 180 17.02 -4.85 -3.33
CA ASN A 180 17.03 -4.71 -4.78
C ASN A 180 18.27 -4.01 -5.35
N ARG A 181 19.30 -3.70 -4.54
CA ARG A 181 20.52 -3.02 -4.98
C ARG A 181 21.30 -3.76 -6.05
N GLY A 182 21.25 -5.07 -6.05
CA GLY A 182 21.95 -5.93 -7.03
C GLY A 182 21.04 -6.53 -8.10
N LEU A 183 19.78 -6.08 -8.21
CA LEU A 183 18.84 -6.57 -9.22
C LEU A 183 18.99 -5.80 -10.52
N GLN A 184 18.93 -6.50 -11.66
CA GLN A 184 18.77 -5.88 -12.98
C GLN A 184 17.31 -5.45 -13.13
N PRO A 185 17.03 -4.29 -13.73
CA PRO A 185 15.67 -3.89 -14.10
C PRO A 185 14.98 -4.97 -14.94
N LEU A 186 13.69 -5.21 -14.69
CA LEU A 186 12.86 -6.15 -15.47
C LEU A 186 12.43 -5.56 -16.81
#